data_c2623cb0c93fd9124ecdcde7da1f14a2
#
_entry.id   c2623cb0c93fd9124ecdcde7da1f14a2
#
_cell.length_a   1.000
_cell.length_b   1.000
_cell.length_c   1.000
_cell.angle_alpha   90.00
_cell.angle_beta   90.00
_cell.angle_gamma   90.00
#
_symmetry.space_group_name_H-M   'P 1'
#
loop_
_entity.id
_entity.type
_entity.pdbx_description
1 polymer ?
#
loop_
_entity_poly.entity_id
_entity_poly.type
_entity_poly.pdbx_seq_one_letter_code
_entity_poly.pdbx_strand_id
1 'polypeptide(L)'
;MKHLLTVACLLLGQVFGPAEESPRLDQYTLARGPVVIGGVSQNASGLTYHAKRDSLFVVLDAPQRIVELDLDGSLKRKINLNKFDDTEGIVWLGENRFAVAEEARGNIVLVEFEPKDGGVSWKKATKLNTEIQVNATNGLEGIAYDPLAKRYFVAREKRSPAVFKIIPPKPESDAAPTAILMSLAGRGLRDISGLHYDAKRKRLLILSHESACVVETNQYGIESSRLLLRGGKSGLNRTIFKAEGISLDNRARLYVISEPNLLYVFQKTKSQPTDSDSSGSK
;
A
#
# COMPACT_ATOMS: atom_id res chain seq x y z
N MET A 1 -5.90 -62.97 21.34
CA MET A 1 -5.08 -62.30 20.29
C MET A 1 -5.51 -60.85 20.22
N LYS A 2 -4.70 -59.94 20.75
CA LYS A 2 -4.97 -58.50 20.73
C LYS A 2 -4.17 -57.89 19.59
N HIS A 3 -4.86 -57.35 18.58
CA HIS A 3 -4.23 -56.59 17.51
C HIS A 3 -3.99 -55.16 17.98
N LEU A 4 -2.72 -54.78 18.09
CA LEU A 4 -2.26 -53.44 18.31
C LEU A 4 -2.28 -52.73 16.94
N LEU A 5 -3.12 -51.69 16.75
CA LEU A 5 -3.05 -50.79 15.62
C LEU A 5 -2.04 -49.70 15.95
N THR A 6 -0.92 -49.72 15.25
CA THR A 6 0.07 -48.62 15.32
C THR A 6 -0.36 -47.52 14.36
N VAL A 7 -0.81 -46.40 14.89
CA VAL A 7 -1.08 -45.20 14.11
C VAL A 7 0.23 -44.46 13.88
N ALA A 8 0.76 -44.52 12.68
CA ALA A 8 1.92 -43.69 12.26
C ALA A 8 1.45 -42.28 11.98
N CYS A 9 1.76 -41.33 12.87
CA CYS A 9 1.62 -39.91 12.63
C CYS A 9 2.71 -39.45 11.65
N LEU A 10 2.37 -39.29 10.37
CA LEU A 10 3.21 -38.58 9.40
C LEU A 10 3.20 -37.09 9.74
N LEU A 11 4.21 -36.61 10.43
CA LEU A 11 4.54 -35.20 10.53
C LEU A 11 5.06 -34.74 9.16
N LEU A 12 4.18 -34.19 8.33
CA LEU A 12 4.57 -33.39 7.18
C LEU A 12 5.27 -32.13 7.71
N GLY A 13 6.59 -32.20 7.80
CA GLY A 13 7.44 -31.05 8.01
C GLY A 13 7.26 -30.06 6.86
N GLN A 14 6.46 -29.00 7.08
CA GLN A 14 6.49 -27.85 6.21
C GLN A 14 7.89 -27.26 6.33
N VAL A 15 8.69 -27.43 5.29
CA VAL A 15 9.94 -26.71 5.12
C VAL A 15 9.54 -25.25 4.88
N PHE A 16 9.50 -24.46 5.94
CA PHE A 16 9.47 -23.01 5.82
C PHE A 16 10.79 -22.61 5.19
N GLY A 17 10.77 -22.22 3.94
CA GLY A 17 11.89 -21.53 3.32
C GLY A 17 12.30 -20.33 4.20
N PRO A 18 13.55 -19.88 4.13
CA PRO A 18 14.00 -18.74 4.93
C PRO A 18 13.01 -17.60 4.76
N ALA A 19 12.52 -17.05 5.88
CA ALA A 19 11.63 -15.90 5.85
C ALA A 19 12.33 -14.79 5.04
N GLU A 20 11.71 -14.39 3.92
CA GLU A 20 12.31 -13.35 3.08
C GLU A 20 12.53 -12.10 3.95
N GLU A 21 13.76 -11.59 3.91
CA GLU A 21 14.15 -10.46 4.75
C GLU A 21 13.23 -9.26 4.55
N SER A 22 12.92 -8.58 5.65
CA SER A 22 12.23 -7.28 5.68
C SER A 22 12.74 -6.35 4.58
N PRO A 23 11.90 -5.51 3.96
CA PRO A 23 12.35 -4.44 3.07
C PRO A 23 13.48 -3.61 3.69
N ARG A 24 13.50 -3.45 5.03
CA ARG A 24 14.51 -2.64 5.73
C ARG A 24 14.49 -1.21 5.20
N LEU A 25 13.39 -0.51 5.46
CA LEU A 25 13.17 0.86 4.99
C LEU A 25 14.25 1.85 5.43
N ASP A 26 14.93 1.56 6.54
CA ASP A 26 16.08 2.31 7.02
C ASP A 26 17.29 2.30 6.07
N GLN A 27 17.32 1.37 5.11
CA GLN A 27 18.34 1.26 4.05
C GLN A 27 17.95 1.95 2.73
N TYR A 28 16.75 2.55 2.66
CA TYR A 28 16.29 3.21 1.45
C TYR A 28 16.76 4.66 1.38
N THR A 29 17.14 5.08 0.17
CA THR A 29 17.49 6.46 -0.14
C THR A 29 16.79 6.89 -1.43
N LEU A 30 16.58 8.19 -1.58
CA LEU A 30 16.00 8.78 -2.79
C LEU A 30 16.86 8.43 -4.01
N ALA A 31 16.28 7.75 -4.96
CA ALA A 31 16.89 7.43 -6.24
C ALA A 31 16.48 8.41 -7.33
N ARG A 32 15.23 8.90 -7.25
CA ARG A 32 14.67 9.84 -8.23
C ARG A 32 13.54 10.66 -7.62
N GLY A 33 13.47 11.93 -7.96
CA GLY A 33 12.38 12.83 -7.61
C GLY A 33 12.84 14.12 -6.92
N PRO A 34 11.92 15.08 -6.72
CA PRO A 34 10.54 15.02 -7.17
C PRO A 34 10.41 15.05 -8.69
N VAL A 35 9.46 14.29 -9.23
CA VAL A 35 9.05 14.31 -10.63
C VAL A 35 7.59 14.72 -10.70
N VAL A 36 7.24 15.67 -11.58
CA VAL A 36 5.84 16.02 -11.80
C VAL A 36 5.12 14.91 -12.53
N ILE A 37 4.01 14.43 -11.96
CA ILE A 37 3.17 13.39 -12.56
C ILE A 37 2.49 13.94 -13.82
N GLY A 38 2.74 13.28 -14.95
CA GLY A 38 2.19 13.69 -16.23
C GLY A 38 0.66 13.74 -16.26
N GLY A 39 0.09 14.84 -16.72
CA GLY A 39 -1.35 15.01 -16.88
C GLY A 39 -2.19 15.06 -15.60
N VAL A 40 -1.55 15.19 -14.44
CA VAL A 40 -2.15 15.42 -13.14
C VAL A 40 -1.75 16.82 -12.67
N SER A 41 -2.73 17.67 -12.33
CA SER A 41 -2.48 19.02 -11.83
C SER A 41 -2.50 19.11 -10.31
N GLN A 42 -3.35 18.30 -9.66
CA GLN A 42 -3.55 18.31 -8.21
C GLN A 42 -4.26 17.04 -7.72
N ASN A 43 -4.36 16.87 -6.40
CA ASN A 43 -5.14 15.88 -5.70
C ASN A 43 -4.71 14.44 -6.03
N ALA A 44 -3.42 14.19 -6.09
CA ALA A 44 -2.87 12.85 -6.21
C ALA A 44 -2.92 12.19 -4.84
N SER A 45 -3.90 11.32 -4.60
CA SER A 45 -4.25 10.77 -3.29
C SER A 45 -3.68 9.36 -3.05
N GLY A 46 -4.03 8.36 -3.83
CA GLY A 46 -3.58 6.99 -3.62
C GLY A 46 -2.73 6.43 -4.76
N LEU A 47 -1.88 5.45 -4.45
CA LEU A 47 -0.93 4.86 -5.40
C LEU A 47 -0.90 3.33 -5.27
N THR A 48 -0.92 2.63 -6.42
CA THR A 48 -0.63 1.19 -6.47
C THR A 48 0.21 0.82 -7.69
N TYR A 49 1.09 -0.17 -7.52
CA TYR A 49 1.85 -0.77 -8.61
C TYR A 49 1.09 -1.95 -9.21
N HIS A 50 1.03 -2.01 -10.53
CA HIS A 50 0.42 -3.09 -11.28
C HIS A 50 1.50 -4.00 -11.88
N ALA A 51 1.72 -5.15 -11.25
CA ALA A 51 2.86 -6.02 -11.58
C ALA A 51 2.87 -6.56 -13.01
N LYS A 52 1.70 -6.85 -13.60
CA LYS A 52 1.62 -7.38 -14.97
C LYS A 52 1.85 -6.33 -16.06
N ARG A 53 1.57 -5.06 -15.77
CA ARG A 53 1.74 -3.94 -16.72
C ARG A 53 3.05 -3.20 -16.52
N ASP A 54 3.77 -3.49 -15.43
CA ASP A 54 4.94 -2.75 -14.97
C ASP A 54 4.67 -1.24 -14.96
N SER A 55 3.53 -0.83 -14.37
CA SER A 55 3.03 0.53 -14.36
C SER A 55 2.47 0.93 -12.99
N LEU A 56 2.32 2.23 -12.77
CA LEU A 56 1.72 2.81 -11.56
C LEU A 56 0.30 3.25 -11.86
N PHE A 57 -0.59 3.08 -10.90
CA PHE A 57 -1.95 3.61 -10.92
C PHE A 57 -2.14 4.55 -9.75
N VAL A 58 -2.56 5.77 -10.05
CA VAL A 58 -2.84 6.83 -9.06
C VAL A 58 -4.33 7.15 -9.10
N VAL A 59 -4.98 7.18 -7.94
CA VAL A 59 -6.32 7.73 -7.82
C VAL A 59 -6.25 9.20 -7.46
N LEU A 60 -7.15 10.00 -8.01
CA LEU A 60 -7.31 11.43 -7.74
C LEU A 60 -8.64 11.66 -7.04
N ASP A 61 -8.64 12.48 -6.00
CA ASP A 61 -9.85 12.91 -5.33
C ASP A 61 -10.73 13.80 -6.24
N ALA A 62 -10.18 14.86 -6.79
CA ALA A 62 -10.94 15.79 -7.62
C ALA A 62 -10.14 16.29 -8.85
N PRO A 63 -10.63 16.08 -10.08
CA PRO A 63 -11.79 15.24 -10.42
C PRO A 63 -11.50 13.76 -10.24
N GLN A 64 -12.48 12.99 -9.74
CA GLN A 64 -12.32 11.57 -9.44
C GLN A 64 -11.91 10.79 -10.69
N ARG A 65 -10.68 10.31 -10.68
CA ARG A 65 -10.04 9.59 -11.79
C ARG A 65 -9.02 8.59 -11.29
N ILE A 66 -8.79 7.59 -12.11
CA ILE A 66 -7.58 6.78 -12.01
C ILE A 66 -6.68 7.20 -13.19
N VAL A 67 -5.40 7.40 -12.95
CA VAL A 67 -4.39 7.62 -13.99
C VAL A 67 -3.39 6.46 -13.98
N GLU A 68 -3.11 5.91 -15.15
CA GLU A 68 -2.03 4.95 -15.35
C GLU A 68 -0.79 5.70 -15.82
N LEU A 69 0.33 5.41 -15.17
CA LEU A 69 1.62 6.04 -15.44
C LEU A 69 2.67 4.98 -15.76
N ASP A 70 3.66 5.34 -16.55
CA ASP A 70 4.93 4.62 -16.53
C ASP A 70 5.65 4.83 -15.20
N LEU A 71 6.66 4.00 -14.92
CA LEU A 71 7.41 4.05 -13.65
C LEU A 71 8.23 5.34 -13.50
N ASP A 72 8.30 6.12 -14.54
CA ASP A 72 8.96 7.42 -14.56
C ASP A 72 8.01 8.60 -14.29
N GLY A 73 6.72 8.35 -14.13
CA GLY A 73 5.69 9.36 -13.89
C GLY A 73 5.03 9.89 -15.17
N SER A 74 5.39 9.37 -16.35
CA SER A 74 4.77 9.75 -17.62
C SER A 74 3.35 9.18 -17.74
N LEU A 75 2.41 10.01 -18.20
CA LEU A 75 1.01 9.61 -18.35
C LEU A 75 0.84 8.60 -19.49
N LYS A 76 0.18 7.47 -19.21
CA LYS A 76 -0.29 6.49 -20.21
C LYS A 76 -1.76 6.71 -20.58
N ARG A 77 -2.62 6.82 -19.58
CA ARG A 77 -4.07 7.03 -19.80
C ARG A 77 -4.77 7.52 -18.55
N LYS A 78 -6.03 7.96 -18.74
CA LYS A 78 -6.95 8.39 -17.69
C LYS A 78 -8.23 7.59 -17.75
N ILE A 79 -8.77 7.19 -16.61
CA ILE A 79 -10.02 6.47 -16.44
C ILE A 79 -10.91 7.31 -15.52
N ASN A 80 -12.08 7.76 -16.00
CA ASN A 80 -12.98 8.56 -15.20
C ASN A 80 -13.72 7.70 -14.18
N LEU A 81 -13.82 8.15 -12.94
CA LEU A 81 -14.62 7.53 -11.88
C LEU A 81 -15.95 8.28 -11.77
N ASN A 82 -16.94 7.82 -12.55
CA ASN A 82 -18.23 8.53 -12.68
C ASN A 82 -19.10 8.33 -11.43
N LYS A 83 -19.42 9.43 -10.71
CA LYS A 83 -20.20 9.47 -9.46
C LYS A 83 -19.54 8.81 -8.26
N PHE A 84 -18.24 8.59 -8.31
CA PHE A 84 -17.44 8.39 -7.12
C PHE A 84 -17.34 9.70 -6.35
N ASP A 85 -16.95 9.62 -5.10
CA ASP A 85 -16.90 10.76 -4.20
C ASP A 85 -15.73 10.55 -3.25
N ASP A 86 -14.87 11.56 -3.12
CA ASP A 86 -13.80 11.58 -2.14
C ASP A 86 -12.92 10.31 -2.18
N THR A 87 -12.25 10.12 -3.31
CA THR A 87 -11.47 8.88 -3.57
C THR A 87 -10.02 9.06 -3.14
N GLU A 88 -9.60 8.37 -2.06
CA GLU A 88 -8.30 8.57 -1.42
C GLU A 88 -7.33 7.40 -1.62
N GLY A 89 -7.75 6.19 -1.47
CA GLY A 89 -6.88 5.02 -1.61
C GLY A 89 -7.18 4.17 -2.85
N ILE A 90 -6.14 3.54 -3.42
CA ILE A 90 -6.28 2.56 -4.50
C ILE A 90 -5.35 1.37 -4.28
N VAL A 91 -5.84 0.15 -4.56
CA VAL A 91 -5.02 -1.06 -4.57
C VAL A 91 -5.37 -1.98 -5.72
N TRP A 92 -4.36 -2.54 -6.38
CA TRP A 92 -4.51 -3.56 -7.40
C TRP A 92 -4.83 -4.93 -6.78
N LEU A 93 -5.87 -5.61 -7.31
CA LEU A 93 -6.35 -6.92 -6.82
C LEU A 93 -5.98 -8.10 -7.73
N GLY A 94 -5.31 -7.83 -8.82
CA GLY A 94 -5.03 -8.81 -9.87
C GLY A 94 -5.83 -8.53 -11.14
N GLU A 95 -5.29 -8.93 -12.30
CA GLU A 95 -5.83 -8.67 -13.63
C GLU A 95 -6.18 -7.18 -13.83
N ASN A 96 -7.39 -6.87 -14.26
CA ASN A 96 -7.89 -5.50 -14.45
C ASN A 96 -8.75 -5.01 -13.28
N ARG A 97 -8.62 -5.64 -12.09
CA ARG A 97 -9.42 -5.35 -10.91
C ARG A 97 -8.64 -4.52 -9.89
N PHE A 98 -9.32 -3.53 -9.34
CA PHE A 98 -8.79 -2.65 -8.30
C PHE A 98 -9.85 -2.47 -7.20
N ALA A 99 -9.41 -2.01 -6.05
CA ALA A 99 -10.28 -1.48 -5.01
C ALA A 99 -9.90 -0.02 -4.74
N VAL A 100 -10.91 0.82 -4.59
CA VAL A 100 -10.79 2.25 -4.28
C VAL A 100 -11.45 2.51 -2.93
N ALA A 101 -10.79 3.23 -2.05
CA ALA A 101 -11.37 3.71 -0.80
C ALA A 101 -12.09 5.04 -1.05
N GLU A 102 -13.35 5.13 -0.61
CA GLU A 102 -14.13 6.38 -0.55
C GLU A 102 -14.12 6.90 0.89
N GLU A 103 -13.52 8.06 1.12
CA GLU A 103 -13.27 8.62 2.45
C GLU A 103 -14.54 8.79 3.26
N ALA A 104 -15.40 9.71 2.84
CA ALA A 104 -16.58 10.10 3.62
C ALA A 104 -17.66 9.02 3.70
N ARG A 105 -17.70 8.09 2.74
CA ARG A 105 -18.69 7.01 2.70
C ARG A 105 -18.27 5.76 3.46
N GLY A 106 -17.00 5.64 3.81
CA GLY A 106 -16.49 4.45 4.47
C GLY A 106 -16.55 3.17 3.64
N ASN A 107 -16.54 3.29 2.31
CA ASN A 107 -16.68 2.17 1.38
C ASN A 107 -15.34 1.77 0.77
N ILE A 108 -15.20 0.47 0.53
CA ILE A 108 -14.26 -0.06 -0.46
C ILE A 108 -15.06 -0.35 -1.72
N VAL A 109 -14.75 0.33 -2.83
CA VAL A 109 -15.44 0.16 -4.11
C VAL A 109 -14.58 -0.67 -5.05
N LEU A 110 -15.12 -1.84 -5.44
CA LEU A 110 -14.44 -2.73 -6.38
C LEU A 110 -14.71 -2.27 -7.81
N VAL A 111 -13.65 -2.00 -8.55
CA VAL A 111 -13.69 -1.52 -9.93
C VAL A 111 -12.94 -2.48 -10.85
N GLU A 112 -13.49 -2.68 -12.03
CA GLU A 112 -12.86 -3.44 -13.10
C GLU A 112 -12.97 -2.66 -14.40
N PHE A 113 -11.86 -2.56 -15.15
CA PHE A 113 -11.87 -1.85 -16.43
C PHE A 113 -10.80 -2.39 -17.37
N GLU A 114 -11.16 -2.46 -18.65
CA GLU A 114 -10.25 -2.84 -19.72
C GLU A 114 -9.39 -1.66 -20.19
N PRO A 115 -8.26 -1.91 -20.90
CA PRO A 115 -7.41 -0.84 -21.42
C PRO A 115 -8.12 0.20 -22.29
N LYS A 116 -9.20 -0.18 -22.96
CA LYS A 116 -10.01 0.67 -23.86
C LYS A 116 -11.08 1.48 -23.13
N ASP A 117 -11.35 1.18 -21.85
CA ASP A 117 -12.46 1.83 -21.13
C ASP A 117 -12.07 3.26 -20.74
N GLY A 118 -12.97 4.21 -21.02
CA GLY A 118 -12.80 5.61 -20.65
C GLY A 118 -13.26 5.97 -19.24
N GLY A 119 -13.94 5.03 -18.54
CA GLY A 119 -14.42 5.25 -17.18
C GLY A 119 -15.23 4.12 -16.59
N VAL A 120 -15.37 4.21 -15.26
CA VAL A 120 -16.13 3.27 -14.43
C VAL A 120 -17.29 4.01 -13.78
N SER A 121 -18.45 3.37 -13.71
CA SER A 121 -19.64 3.91 -13.04
C SER A 121 -19.78 3.37 -11.63
N TRP A 122 -19.86 4.27 -10.65
CA TRP A 122 -20.11 3.92 -9.25
C TRP A 122 -21.36 3.06 -9.06
N LYS A 123 -22.43 3.35 -9.81
CA LYS A 123 -23.69 2.58 -9.73
C LYS A 123 -23.52 1.10 -10.08
N LYS A 124 -22.60 0.79 -11.01
CA LYS A 124 -22.34 -0.59 -11.48
C LYS A 124 -21.25 -1.30 -10.66
N ALA A 125 -20.46 -0.56 -9.91
CA ALA A 125 -19.37 -1.12 -9.09
C ALA A 125 -19.93 -1.83 -7.85
N THR A 126 -19.25 -2.86 -7.38
CA THR A 126 -19.55 -3.52 -6.10
C THR A 126 -18.99 -2.68 -4.95
N LYS A 127 -19.77 -2.47 -3.90
CA LYS A 127 -19.37 -1.73 -2.69
C LYS A 127 -19.30 -2.68 -1.51
N LEU A 128 -18.25 -2.56 -0.74
CA LEU A 128 -18.08 -3.19 0.54
C LEU A 128 -18.07 -2.09 1.60
N ASN A 129 -19.17 -1.94 2.33
CA ASN A 129 -19.22 -1.02 3.48
C ASN A 129 -18.33 -1.58 4.59
N THR A 130 -17.36 -0.80 5.06
CA THR A 130 -16.36 -1.30 6.02
C THR A 130 -16.87 -1.35 7.46
N GLU A 131 -18.05 -0.79 7.75
CA GLU A 131 -18.59 -0.61 9.10
C GLU A 131 -17.69 0.24 10.02
N ILE A 132 -16.66 0.88 9.46
CA ILE A 132 -15.80 1.81 10.19
C ILE A 132 -16.55 3.14 10.32
N GLN A 133 -16.57 3.68 11.54
CA GLN A 133 -17.15 5.01 11.78
C GLN A 133 -16.28 6.08 11.15
N VAL A 134 -16.81 6.71 10.11
CA VAL A 134 -16.18 7.80 9.36
C VAL A 134 -17.03 9.07 9.42
N ASN A 135 -16.43 10.21 9.14
CA ASN A 135 -17.10 11.49 8.95
C ASN A 135 -16.25 12.40 8.06
N ALA A 136 -16.74 13.56 7.68
CA ALA A 136 -16.09 14.49 6.75
C ALA A 136 -14.67 14.99 7.15
N THR A 137 -14.18 14.66 8.34
CA THR A 137 -12.84 15.05 8.82
C THR A 137 -12.01 13.88 9.34
N ASN A 138 -12.49 12.67 9.15
CA ASN A 138 -11.82 11.46 9.64
C ASN A 138 -12.37 10.25 8.88
N GLY A 139 -11.96 10.13 7.65
CA GLY A 139 -12.43 9.12 6.72
C GLY A 139 -11.43 8.01 6.43
N LEU A 140 -11.71 7.26 5.36
CA LEU A 140 -10.83 6.20 4.87
C LEU A 140 -9.82 6.79 3.89
N GLU A 141 -8.54 6.65 4.21
CA GLU A 141 -7.44 7.11 3.38
C GLU A 141 -6.76 5.94 2.64
N GLY A 142 -5.71 5.42 3.20
CA GLY A 142 -4.94 4.35 2.58
C GLY A 142 -5.68 3.01 2.52
N ILE A 143 -5.45 2.26 1.43
CA ILE A 143 -5.92 0.89 1.28
C ILE A 143 -4.80 -0.02 0.79
N ALA A 144 -4.72 -1.23 1.34
CA ALA A 144 -3.83 -2.28 0.86
C ALA A 144 -4.56 -3.64 0.87
N TYR A 145 -4.02 -4.63 0.15
CA TYR A 145 -4.66 -5.93 -0.02
C TYR A 145 -3.69 -7.08 0.24
N ASP A 146 -4.12 -8.05 1.03
CA ASP A 146 -3.44 -9.33 1.23
C ASP A 146 -4.12 -10.39 0.33
N PRO A 147 -3.51 -10.75 -0.81
CA PRO A 147 -4.13 -11.67 -1.76
C PRO A 147 -4.21 -13.11 -1.25
N LEU A 148 -3.34 -13.48 -0.29
CA LEU A 148 -3.36 -14.83 0.28
C LEU A 148 -4.48 -15.01 1.29
N ALA A 149 -4.66 -14.03 2.17
CA ALA A 149 -5.74 -14.05 3.16
C ALA A 149 -7.05 -13.44 2.64
N LYS A 150 -7.07 -12.89 1.40
CA LYS A 150 -8.23 -12.23 0.76
C LYS A 150 -8.86 -11.16 1.66
N ARG A 151 -8.03 -10.32 2.27
CA ARG A 151 -8.47 -9.26 3.18
C ARG A 151 -7.85 -7.93 2.80
N TYR A 152 -8.51 -6.85 3.18
CA TYR A 152 -7.99 -5.50 3.02
C TYR A 152 -7.39 -5.00 4.33
N PHE A 153 -6.45 -4.07 4.20
CA PHE A 153 -6.06 -3.15 5.26
C PHE A 153 -6.55 -1.76 4.84
N VAL A 154 -7.22 -1.07 5.73
CA VAL A 154 -7.75 0.27 5.48
C VAL A 154 -7.31 1.19 6.59
N ALA A 155 -6.84 2.37 6.23
CA ALA A 155 -6.48 3.41 7.19
C ALA A 155 -7.65 4.35 7.45
N ARG A 156 -7.81 4.74 8.71
CA ARG A 156 -8.55 5.92 9.13
C ARG A 156 -7.54 7.00 9.51
N GLU A 157 -7.66 8.18 8.89
CA GLU A 157 -6.61 9.18 8.84
C GLU A 157 -6.26 9.78 10.21
N LYS A 158 -7.21 10.53 10.83
CA LYS A 158 -6.97 11.42 11.98
C LYS A 158 -7.76 11.02 13.24
N ARG A 159 -7.59 11.78 14.31
CA ARG A 159 -8.28 11.61 15.61
C ARG A 159 -8.19 10.18 16.15
N SER A 160 -6.99 9.68 16.35
CA SER A 160 -6.59 8.30 16.61
C SER A 160 -6.39 7.52 15.30
N PRO A 161 -5.28 7.83 14.57
CA PRO A 161 -4.94 7.14 13.33
C PRO A 161 -4.96 5.62 13.56
N ALA A 162 -5.64 4.90 12.69
CA ALA A 162 -5.85 3.48 12.89
C ALA A 162 -5.81 2.70 11.57
N VAL A 163 -5.33 1.48 11.61
CA VAL A 163 -5.46 0.52 10.51
C VAL A 163 -6.44 -0.57 10.93
N PHE A 164 -7.36 -0.88 10.04
CA PHE A 164 -8.30 -1.97 10.20
C PHE A 164 -8.02 -3.08 9.19
N LYS A 165 -8.13 -4.32 9.61
CA LYS A 165 -8.22 -5.48 8.72
C LYS A 165 -9.68 -5.69 8.38
N ILE A 166 -10.03 -5.61 7.11
CA ILE A 166 -11.38 -5.85 6.63
C ILE A 166 -11.41 -7.22 5.97
N ILE A 167 -12.19 -8.12 6.53
CA ILE A 167 -12.41 -9.46 6.03
C ILE A 167 -13.77 -9.45 5.32
N PRO A 168 -13.81 -9.53 3.97
CA PRO A 168 -15.07 -9.61 3.24
C PRO A 168 -15.87 -10.85 3.66
N PRO A 169 -17.19 -10.81 3.62
CA PRO A 169 -18.01 -11.99 3.82
C PRO A 169 -17.76 -13.02 2.69
N LYS A 170 -18.19 -14.24 2.91
CA LYS A 170 -18.22 -15.25 1.84
C LYS A 170 -19.13 -14.78 0.69
N PRO A 171 -18.83 -15.11 -0.58
CA PRO A 171 -19.60 -14.60 -1.73
C PRO A 171 -21.11 -14.85 -1.66
N GLU A 172 -21.55 -15.86 -0.95
CA GLU A 172 -22.95 -16.28 -0.83
C GLU A 172 -23.61 -15.81 0.48
N SER A 173 -22.95 -14.92 1.21
CA SER A 173 -23.41 -14.43 2.51
C SER A 173 -23.81 -12.96 2.44
N ASP A 174 -25.00 -12.66 2.98
CA ASP A 174 -25.47 -11.28 3.19
C ASP A 174 -24.86 -10.63 4.46
N ALA A 175 -23.90 -11.30 5.10
CA ALA A 175 -23.24 -10.76 6.30
C ALA A 175 -22.42 -9.51 5.97
N ALA A 176 -22.34 -8.60 6.93
CA ALA A 176 -21.41 -7.48 6.85
C ALA A 176 -19.94 -7.97 6.91
N PRO A 177 -18.98 -7.22 6.35
CA PRO A 177 -17.56 -7.50 6.52
C PRO A 177 -17.16 -7.39 7.98
N THR A 178 -16.14 -8.15 8.37
CA THR A 178 -15.58 -8.03 9.72
C THR A 178 -14.44 -7.03 9.74
N ALA A 179 -14.57 -5.95 10.52
CA ALA A 179 -13.52 -4.97 10.75
C ALA A 179 -12.76 -5.27 12.05
N ILE A 180 -11.45 -5.48 11.98
CA ILE A 180 -10.59 -5.76 13.13
C ILE A 180 -9.54 -4.66 13.24
N LEU A 181 -9.56 -3.91 14.35
CA LEU A 181 -8.57 -2.88 14.64
C LEU A 181 -7.18 -3.50 14.81
N MET A 182 -6.19 -2.97 14.12
CA MET A 182 -4.79 -3.33 14.27
C MET A 182 -4.11 -2.36 15.25
N SER A 183 -3.46 -2.89 16.28
CA SER A 183 -2.75 -2.05 17.24
C SER A 183 -1.51 -1.39 16.60
N LEU A 184 -1.45 -0.08 16.65
CA LEU A 184 -0.29 0.73 16.28
C LEU A 184 0.29 1.50 17.49
N ALA A 185 0.03 1.00 18.69
CA ALA A 185 0.47 1.65 19.91
C ALA A 185 1.99 1.91 19.92
N GLY A 186 2.38 3.09 20.33
CA GLY A 186 3.79 3.48 20.45
C GLY A 186 4.49 3.83 19.14
N ARG A 187 3.80 3.85 17.97
CA ARG A 187 4.42 4.19 16.68
C ARG A 187 4.61 5.69 16.48
N GLY A 188 3.92 6.53 17.27
CA GLY A 188 4.04 7.99 17.21
C GLY A 188 3.59 8.59 15.88
N LEU A 189 2.67 7.91 15.16
CA LEU A 189 2.08 8.43 13.94
C LEU A 189 0.98 9.42 14.29
N ARG A 190 1.00 10.59 13.64
CA ARG A 190 0.01 11.66 13.83
C ARG A 190 -1.19 11.52 12.90
N ASP A 191 -0.98 10.86 11.76
CA ASP A 191 -1.96 10.54 10.74
C ASP A 191 -1.56 9.24 10.02
N ILE A 192 -2.41 8.76 9.12
CA ILE A 192 -2.08 7.69 8.16
C ILE A 192 -2.70 8.07 6.83
N SER A 193 -1.88 8.40 5.83
CA SER A 193 -2.30 8.84 4.51
C SER A 193 -2.20 7.75 3.44
N GLY A 194 -1.39 6.71 3.62
CA GLY A 194 -1.25 5.65 2.62
C GLY A 194 -0.85 4.31 3.19
N LEU A 195 -1.23 3.24 2.51
CA LEU A 195 -0.90 1.86 2.86
C LEU A 195 -0.39 1.08 1.66
N HIS A 196 0.57 0.18 1.90
CA HIS A 196 0.96 -0.86 0.95
C HIS A 196 1.24 -2.17 1.70
N TYR A 197 0.74 -3.30 1.19
CA TYR A 197 1.03 -4.62 1.74
C TYR A 197 1.96 -5.42 0.83
N ASP A 198 3.16 -5.68 1.30
CA ASP A 198 4.11 -6.60 0.65
C ASP A 198 3.71 -8.05 1.01
N ALA A 199 2.96 -8.69 0.12
CA ALA A 199 2.46 -10.04 0.32
C ALA A 199 3.57 -11.08 0.39
N LYS A 200 4.69 -10.84 -0.31
CA LYS A 200 5.84 -11.74 -0.36
C LYS A 200 6.52 -11.82 1.00
N ARG A 201 6.68 -10.66 1.68
CA ARG A 201 7.33 -10.55 2.97
C ARG A 201 6.36 -10.50 4.15
N LYS A 202 5.05 -10.43 3.87
CA LYS A 202 3.97 -10.26 4.86
C LYS A 202 4.21 -9.02 5.74
N ARG A 203 4.54 -7.90 5.08
CA ARG A 203 4.81 -6.60 5.71
C ARG A 203 3.80 -5.56 5.26
N LEU A 204 3.39 -4.72 6.19
CA LEU A 204 2.57 -3.56 5.90
C LEU A 204 3.43 -2.30 5.98
N LEU A 205 3.43 -1.50 4.93
CA LEU A 205 4.04 -0.18 4.88
C LEU A 205 2.94 0.86 5.16
N ILE A 206 3.18 1.72 6.12
CA ILE A 206 2.24 2.73 6.60
C ILE A 206 2.88 4.10 6.37
N LEU A 207 2.27 4.90 5.52
CA LEU A 207 2.68 6.27 5.23
C LEU A 207 1.99 7.23 6.17
N SER A 208 2.75 8.18 6.73
CA SER A 208 2.23 9.30 7.52
C SER A 208 2.83 10.59 6.99
N HIS A 209 2.00 11.49 6.48
CA HIS A 209 2.48 12.77 5.97
C HIS A 209 2.82 13.74 7.11
N GLU A 210 2.00 13.82 8.16
CA GLU A 210 2.27 14.70 9.31
C GLU A 210 3.49 14.26 10.13
N SER A 211 3.77 12.94 10.18
CA SER A 211 4.97 12.41 10.80
C SER A 211 6.18 12.42 9.86
N ALA A 212 5.96 12.69 8.57
CA ALA A 212 6.93 12.67 7.49
C ALA A 212 7.78 11.37 7.51
N CYS A 213 7.11 10.21 7.44
CA CYS A 213 7.77 8.91 7.45
C CYS A 213 6.91 7.81 6.82
N VAL A 214 7.57 6.72 6.45
CA VAL A 214 6.97 5.41 6.18
C VAL A 214 7.43 4.46 7.28
N VAL A 215 6.49 3.74 7.89
CA VAL A 215 6.77 2.70 8.89
C VAL A 215 6.50 1.34 8.28
N GLU A 216 7.45 0.42 8.40
CA GLU A 216 7.26 -0.98 8.08
C GLU A 216 6.83 -1.74 9.32
N THR A 217 5.72 -2.48 9.23
CA THR A 217 5.25 -3.34 10.32
C THR A 217 4.99 -4.76 9.83
N ASN A 218 4.95 -5.70 10.76
CA ASN A 218 4.36 -7.00 10.49
C ASN A 218 2.82 -6.92 10.52
N GLN A 219 2.14 -8.03 10.24
CA GLN A 219 0.68 -8.11 10.26
C GLN A 219 0.01 -7.86 11.63
N TYR A 220 0.80 -7.75 12.70
CA TYR A 220 0.34 -7.45 14.06
C TYR A 220 0.62 -6.00 14.47
N GLY A 221 1.18 -5.17 13.56
CA GLY A 221 1.50 -3.78 13.84
C GLY A 221 2.85 -3.57 14.53
N ILE A 222 3.68 -4.61 14.66
CA ILE A 222 5.01 -4.47 15.25
C ILE A 222 5.95 -3.87 14.21
N GLU A 223 6.52 -2.70 14.51
CA GLU A 223 7.45 -1.98 13.65
C GLU A 223 8.78 -2.75 13.53
N SER A 224 9.30 -2.82 12.30
CA SER A 224 10.60 -3.43 11.99
C SER A 224 11.60 -2.42 11.44
N SER A 225 11.15 -1.40 10.71
CA SER A 225 12.01 -0.36 10.16
C SER A 225 11.21 0.90 9.81
N ARG A 226 11.94 2.01 9.53
CA ARG A 226 11.31 3.29 9.20
C ARG A 226 12.16 4.05 8.18
N LEU A 227 11.49 4.67 7.18
CA LEU A 227 12.05 5.62 6.24
C LEU A 227 11.60 7.03 6.65
N LEU A 228 12.55 7.96 6.81
CA LEU A 228 12.23 9.36 7.11
C LEU A 228 12.11 10.15 5.81
N LEU A 229 10.95 10.79 5.60
CA LEU A 229 10.66 11.65 4.45
C LEU A 229 10.99 13.14 4.73
N ARG A 230 11.96 13.38 5.57
CA ARG A 230 12.39 14.72 6.04
C ARG A 230 13.63 15.21 5.28
N GLY A 231 13.71 16.50 5.07
CA GLY A 231 14.91 17.12 4.53
C GLY A 231 16.17 16.76 5.32
N GLY A 232 17.26 16.47 4.62
CA GLY A 232 18.51 15.99 5.19
C GLY A 232 18.50 14.51 5.60
N LYS A 233 17.41 13.76 5.32
CA LYS A 233 17.28 12.32 5.59
C LYS A 233 16.99 11.56 4.32
N SER A 234 17.39 10.29 4.26
CA SER A 234 17.07 9.36 3.17
C SER A 234 17.35 9.92 1.76
N GLY A 235 18.39 10.76 1.61
CA GLY A 235 18.75 11.41 0.34
C GLY A 235 17.86 12.60 -0.07
N LEU A 236 16.96 13.05 0.79
CA LEU A 236 16.06 14.15 0.52
C LEU A 236 16.69 15.51 0.89
N ASN A 237 16.66 16.47 -0.04
CA ASN A 237 17.04 17.86 0.26
C ASN A 237 15.95 18.63 1.02
N ARG A 238 14.67 18.25 0.83
CA ARG A 238 13.51 18.87 1.47
C ARG A 238 12.55 17.78 1.96
N THR A 239 11.78 18.11 3.00
CA THR A 239 10.69 17.25 3.49
C THR A 239 9.64 17.08 2.40
N ILE A 240 9.15 15.87 2.20
CA ILE A 240 7.99 15.61 1.35
C ILE A 240 6.75 16.03 2.14
N PHE A 241 6.07 17.07 1.65
CA PHE A 241 4.80 17.53 2.23
C PHE A 241 3.64 16.78 1.58
N LYS A 242 2.56 16.54 2.34
CA LYS A 242 1.35 15.89 1.86
C LYS A 242 1.67 14.64 1.02
N ALA A 243 2.43 13.73 1.61
CA ALA A 243 2.67 12.42 1.02
C ALA A 243 1.43 11.56 1.22
N GLU A 244 0.71 11.19 0.13
CA GLU A 244 -0.61 10.55 0.20
C GLU A 244 -0.61 9.11 -0.28
N GLY A 245 0.20 8.76 -1.27
CA GLY A 245 0.20 7.42 -1.82
C GLY A 245 1.55 6.71 -1.74
N ILE A 246 1.52 5.40 -1.52
CA ILE A 246 2.72 4.57 -1.40
C ILE A 246 2.55 3.23 -2.11
N SER A 247 3.57 2.77 -2.82
CA SER A 247 3.62 1.42 -3.37
C SER A 247 5.03 0.87 -3.51
N LEU A 248 5.19 -0.44 -3.44
CA LEU A 248 6.44 -1.16 -3.69
C LEU A 248 6.30 -1.98 -4.98
N ASP A 249 7.31 -1.93 -5.85
CA ASP A 249 7.32 -2.76 -7.05
C ASP A 249 8.03 -4.11 -6.83
N ASN A 250 8.01 -4.95 -7.87
CA ASN A 250 8.65 -6.27 -7.85
C ASN A 250 10.18 -6.23 -7.71
N ARG A 251 10.80 -5.07 -7.96
CA ARG A 251 12.25 -4.83 -7.80
C ARG A 251 12.58 -4.18 -6.46
N ALA A 252 11.59 -4.13 -5.55
CA ALA A 252 11.68 -3.47 -4.25
C ALA A 252 12.01 -1.97 -4.33
N ARG A 253 11.61 -1.28 -5.40
CA ARG A 253 11.63 0.20 -5.43
C ARG A 253 10.36 0.70 -4.76
N LEU A 254 10.52 1.67 -3.87
CA LEU A 254 9.42 2.28 -3.16
C LEU A 254 9.04 3.58 -3.86
N TYR A 255 7.78 3.69 -4.21
CA TYR A 255 7.19 4.87 -4.82
C TYR A 255 6.35 5.60 -3.79
N VAL A 256 6.50 6.91 -3.71
CA VAL A 256 5.70 7.81 -2.88
C VAL A 256 5.19 8.92 -3.78
N ILE A 257 3.90 9.20 -3.72
CA ILE A 257 3.32 10.38 -4.34
C ILE A 257 2.96 11.40 -3.28
N SER A 258 2.99 12.66 -3.66
CA SER A 258 2.54 13.76 -2.80
C SER A 258 1.74 14.78 -3.58
N GLU A 259 0.88 15.49 -2.89
CA GLU A 259 0.22 16.64 -3.46
C GLU A 259 1.25 17.78 -3.79
N PRO A 260 0.94 18.58 -4.82
CA PRO A 260 -0.25 18.45 -5.67
C PRO A 260 -0.16 17.27 -6.66
N ASN A 261 1.05 16.85 -7.11
CA ASN A 261 1.24 15.89 -8.19
C ASN A 261 2.70 15.45 -8.33
N LEU A 262 3.40 15.15 -7.25
CA LEU A 262 4.82 14.79 -7.28
C LEU A 262 5.03 13.30 -7.02
N LEU A 263 5.98 12.72 -7.75
CA LEU A 263 6.43 11.33 -7.59
C LEU A 263 7.88 11.29 -7.09
N TYR A 264 8.12 10.43 -6.10
CA TYR A 264 9.43 10.13 -5.54
C TYR A 264 9.68 8.63 -5.63
N VAL A 265 10.90 8.24 -5.97
CA VAL A 265 11.31 6.84 -6.04
C VAL A 265 12.49 6.62 -5.11
N PHE A 266 12.33 5.70 -4.17
CA PHE A 266 13.39 5.28 -3.24
C PHE A 266 13.82 3.86 -3.58
N GLN A 267 15.09 3.56 -3.32
CA GLN A 267 15.64 2.21 -3.47
C GLN A 267 16.67 1.92 -2.38
N LYS A 268 16.92 0.64 -2.13
CA LYS A 268 17.97 0.25 -1.19
C LYS A 268 19.33 0.75 -1.68
N THR A 269 20.09 1.32 -0.76
CA THR A 269 21.51 1.61 -0.99
C THR A 269 22.23 0.28 -1.18
N LYS A 270 22.97 0.11 -2.28
CA LYS A 270 23.87 -1.03 -2.42
C LYS A 270 24.91 -0.93 -1.31
N SER A 271 25.01 -1.93 -0.43
CA SER A 271 26.17 -2.05 0.46
C SER A 271 27.41 -2.10 -0.42
N GLN A 272 28.32 -1.14 -0.23
CA GLN A 272 29.64 -1.29 -0.84
C GLN A 272 30.26 -2.57 -0.28
N PRO A 273 30.95 -3.39 -1.10
CA PRO A 273 31.77 -4.46 -0.56
C PRO A 273 32.75 -3.83 0.44
N THR A 274 32.76 -4.31 1.65
CA THR A 274 33.82 -3.96 2.60
C THR A 274 35.12 -4.54 2.05
N ASP A 275 36.05 -3.69 1.64
CA ASP A 275 37.44 -4.07 1.33
C ASP A 275 38.10 -4.57 2.62
N SER A 276 37.80 -5.81 2.99
CA SER A 276 38.47 -6.53 4.05
C SER A 276 38.98 -7.87 3.53
N ASP A 277 39.96 -7.80 2.60
CA ASP A 277 40.88 -8.93 2.34
C ASP A 277 42.08 -8.44 1.50
N SER A 278 42.82 -7.48 2.05
CA SER A 278 44.18 -7.18 1.58
C SER A 278 45.15 -6.97 2.74
N SER A 279 45.28 -8.02 3.59
CA SER A 279 46.43 -8.07 4.50
C SER A 279 46.76 -9.54 4.82
N GLY A 280 47.59 -10.13 4.01
CA GLY A 280 48.06 -11.48 4.32
C GLY A 280 48.95 -12.08 3.24
N SER A 281 50.15 -11.54 3.05
CA SER A 281 51.32 -12.37 2.79
C SER A 281 52.53 -11.49 2.52
N LYS A 282 53.35 -11.36 3.51
CA LYS A 282 54.82 -11.26 3.39
C LYS A 282 55.39 -12.23 4.39
#